data_698b8cd05c5da997ffcfd11f823cac67
#
_entry.id   698b8cd05c5da997ffcfd11f823cac67
#
_cell.length_a   1.000
_cell.length_b   1.000
_cell.length_c   1.000
_cell.angle_alpha   90.00
_cell.angle_beta   90.00
_cell.angle_gamma   90.00
#
_symmetry.space_group_name_H-M   'P 1'
#
loop_
_entity.id
_entity.type
_entity.pdbx_description
1 polymer ?
#
loop_
_entity_poly.entity_id
_entity_poly.type
_entity_poly.pdbx_seq_one_letter_code
_entity_poly.pdbx_strand_id
1 'polypeptide(L)'
;MRKLILGGAQMGPIQRADSRMVVVARMMALMHQAHAKGVEMLVYPELTLTTFFPRWYAEDRAEMDHWFETQMPNAVTAPLFDLARELGMAMTFGYAEHTPDGRHYNTSIMTNRRAEIIGKYRKVHLPGHVEHDPDRSFQHLEKRYFDPGDLGFNAWRNDG
;
A
#
# COMPACT_ATOMS: atom_id res chain seq x y z
N MET A 1 3.48 -20.41 24.03
CA MET A 1 2.81 -19.33 23.24
C MET A 1 3.89 -18.64 22.45
N ARG A 2 3.79 -18.57 21.11
CA ARG A 2 4.77 -17.89 20.24
C ARG A 2 4.61 -16.39 20.42
N LYS A 3 5.70 -15.67 20.67
CA LYS A 3 5.72 -14.20 20.64
C LYS A 3 6.05 -13.76 19.21
N LEU A 4 5.36 -12.74 18.73
CA LEU A 4 5.64 -12.08 17.46
C LEU A 4 5.91 -10.59 17.75
N ILE A 5 7.04 -10.07 17.27
CA ILE A 5 7.40 -8.66 17.41
C ILE A 5 6.93 -7.92 16.16
N LEU A 6 5.90 -7.09 16.33
CA LEU A 6 5.36 -6.25 15.25
C LEU A 6 5.92 -4.84 15.33
N GLY A 7 6.18 -4.24 14.17
CA GLY A 7 6.54 -2.84 14.03
C GLY A 7 5.54 -2.08 13.18
N GLY A 8 5.16 -0.87 13.61
CA GLY A 8 4.43 0.08 12.78
C GLY A 8 5.40 1.08 12.15
N ALA A 9 5.44 1.15 10.82
CA ALA A 9 6.27 2.09 10.08
C ALA A 9 5.50 3.39 9.84
N GLN A 10 5.90 4.46 10.49
CA GLN A 10 5.33 5.79 10.24
C GLN A 10 6.12 6.47 9.12
N MET A 11 5.54 6.50 7.93
CA MET A 11 6.20 7.01 6.72
C MET A 11 6.41 8.54 6.72
N GLY A 12 5.64 9.29 7.51
CA GLY A 12 5.53 10.73 7.35
C GLY A 12 4.80 11.12 6.06
N PRO A 13 4.70 12.42 5.76
CA PRO A 13 3.98 12.88 4.57
C PRO A 13 4.70 12.47 3.28
N ILE A 14 3.92 12.01 2.30
CA ILE A 14 4.38 11.79 0.93
C ILE A 14 3.83 12.96 0.10
N GLN A 15 4.72 13.70 -0.52
CA GLN A 15 4.35 14.86 -1.34
C GLN A 15 3.88 14.41 -2.73
N ARG A 16 3.08 15.25 -3.39
CA ARG A 16 2.60 14.95 -4.75
C ARG A 16 3.74 14.78 -5.76
N ALA A 17 4.86 15.45 -5.52
CA ALA A 17 6.05 15.38 -6.38
C ALA A 17 7.01 14.24 -6.04
N ASP A 18 6.78 13.50 -4.94
CA ASP A 18 7.65 12.40 -4.54
C ASP A 18 7.51 11.24 -5.54
N SER A 19 8.63 10.78 -6.08
CA SER A 19 8.64 9.59 -6.94
C SER A 19 8.47 8.31 -6.13
N ARG A 20 7.98 7.24 -6.78
CA ARG A 20 7.91 5.90 -6.16
C ARG A 20 9.26 5.45 -5.60
N MET A 21 10.37 5.75 -6.32
CA MET A 21 11.71 5.37 -5.85
C MET A 21 12.08 6.04 -4.52
N VAL A 22 11.76 7.32 -4.36
CA VAL A 22 12.00 8.04 -3.10
C VAL A 22 11.18 7.44 -1.96
N VAL A 23 9.94 7.09 -2.23
CA VAL A 23 9.05 6.48 -1.24
C VAL A 23 9.54 5.08 -0.85
N VAL A 24 9.90 4.25 -1.82
CA VAL A 24 10.46 2.90 -1.58
C VAL A 24 11.77 2.97 -0.80
N ALA A 25 12.66 3.91 -1.12
CA ALA A 25 13.89 4.12 -0.34
C ALA A 25 13.58 4.48 1.13
N ARG A 26 12.56 5.28 1.38
CA ARG A 26 12.09 5.60 2.75
C ARG A 26 11.52 4.38 3.45
N MET A 27 10.75 3.54 2.75
CA MET A 27 10.26 2.26 3.28
C MET A 27 11.40 1.34 3.68
N MET A 28 12.41 1.20 2.83
CA MET A 28 13.61 0.38 3.10
C MET A 28 14.40 0.89 4.32
N ALA A 29 14.56 2.21 4.44
CA ALA A 29 15.22 2.80 5.61
C ALA A 29 14.47 2.48 6.92
N LEU A 30 13.14 2.53 6.92
CA LEU A 30 12.32 2.13 8.06
C LEU A 30 12.41 0.64 8.34
N MET A 31 12.52 -0.20 7.30
CA MET A 31 12.70 -1.65 7.45
C MET A 31 14.03 -1.98 8.13
N HIS A 32 15.14 -1.34 7.75
CA HIS A 32 16.42 -1.49 8.45
C HIS A 32 16.33 -1.08 9.93
N GLN A 33 15.66 0.04 10.22
CA GLN A 33 15.48 0.50 11.61
C GLN A 33 14.63 -0.50 12.42
N ALA A 34 13.59 -1.07 11.81
CA ALA A 34 12.73 -2.06 12.44
C ALA A 34 13.50 -3.37 12.70
N HIS A 35 14.28 -3.84 11.72
CA HIS A 35 15.13 -5.03 11.85
C HIS A 35 16.13 -4.88 13.00
N ALA A 36 16.80 -3.73 13.12
CA ALA A 36 17.73 -3.45 14.21
C ALA A 36 17.08 -3.49 15.61
N LYS A 37 15.75 -3.38 15.68
CA LYS A 37 14.95 -3.49 16.92
C LYS A 37 14.33 -4.90 17.11
N GLY A 38 14.67 -5.86 16.26
CA GLY A 38 14.15 -7.22 16.35
C GLY A 38 12.71 -7.40 15.87
N VAL A 39 12.20 -6.47 15.06
CA VAL A 39 10.86 -6.58 14.46
C VAL A 39 10.85 -7.74 13.47
N GLU A 40 9.84 -8.60 13.56
CA GLU A 40 9.66 -9.77 12.71
C GLU A 40 8.66 -9.54 11.56
N MET A 41 7.71 -8.62 11.78
CA MET A 41 6.75 -8.19 10.77
C MET A 41 6.53 -6.68 10.84
N LEU A 42 6.73 -6.00 9.72
CA LEU A 42 6.58 -4.55 9.59
C LEU A 42 5.28 -4.19 8.87
N VAL A 43 4.50 -3.31 9.50
CA VAL A 43 3.23 -2.80 8.97
C VAL A 43 3.44 -1.38 8.48
N TYR A 44 3.24 -1.16 7.19
CA TYR A 44 3.22 0.17 6.58
C TYR A 44 1.79 0.70 6.44
N PRO A 45 1.61 2.01 6.23
CA PRO A 45 0.29 2.61 6.08
C PRO A 45 -0.48 2.16 4.84
N GLU A 46 -1.75 2.55 4.79
CA GLU A 46 -2.60 2.52 3.59
C GLU A 46 -2.00 3.40 2.49
N LEU A 47 -2.14 2.99 1.22
CA LEU A 47 -1.65 3.72 0.04
C LEU A 47 -0.20 4.21 0.18
N THR A 48 0.66 3.37 0.76
CA THR A 48 2.02 3.72 1.20
C THR A 48 2.91 4.24 0.07
N LEU A 49 2.66 3.84 -1.18
CA LEU A 49 3.53 4.20 -2.31
C LEU A 49 3.27 5.60 -2.85
N THR A 50 2.20 6.28 -2.40
CA THR A 50 1.77 7.56 -2.96
C THR A 50 1.33 8.52 -1.87
N THR A 51 1.22 9.80 -2.22
CA THR A 51 0.38 10.71 -1.45
C THR A 51 -1.07 10.20 -1.44
N PHE A 52 -1.89 10.66 -0.49
CA PHE A 52 -3.33 10.36 -0.50
C PHE A 52 -4.01 11.16 -1.62
N PHE A 53 -3.88 10.66 -2.86
CA PHE A 53 -4.39 11.32 -4.06
C PHE A 53 -5.93 11.43 -4.13
N PRO A 54 -6.75 10.60 -3.43
CA PRO A 54 -8.21 10.77 -3.43
C PRO A 54 -8.69 12.12 -2.84
N ARG A 55 -7.79 12.94 -2.32
CA ARG A 55 -8.10 14.31 -1.90
C ARG A 55 -8.28 15.30 -3.05
N TRP A 56 -7.80 14.95 -4.26
CA TRP A 56 -7.89 15.81 -5.44
C TRP A 56 -8.94 15.29 -6.41
N TYR A 57 -9.71 16.20 -6.97
CA TYR A 57 -10.64 15.90 -8.04
C TYR A 57 -9.91 15.91 -9.40
N ALA A 58 -10.20 14.90 -10.20
CA ALA A 58 -9.92 14.85 -11.62
C ALA A 58 -11.24 14.61 -12.35
N GLU A 59 -11.47 15.36 -13.43
CA GLU A 59 -12.66 15.19 -14.24
C GLU A 59 -12.65 13.84 -14.95
N ASP A 60 -11.54 13.54 -15.62
CA ASP A 60 -11.26 12.21 -16.16
C ASP A 60 -10.52 11.37 -15.12
N ARG A 61 -11.09 10.20 -14.76
CA ARG A 61 -10.46 9.26 -13.82
C ARG A 61 -9.10 8.76 -14.33
N ALA A 62 -8.92 8.67 -15.65
CA ALA A 62 -7.66 8.23 -16.27
C ALA A 62 -6.47 9.15 -15.91
N GLU A 63 -6.73 10.43 -15.58
CA GLU A 63 -5.69 11.32 -15.08
C GLU A 63 -5.04 10.81 -13.77
N MET A 64 -5.74 9.95 -13.04
CA MET A 64 -5.28 9.39 -11.77
C MET A 64 -4.54 8.06 -11.93
N ASP A 65 -4.53 7.45 -13.11
CA ASP A 65 -3.95 6.12 -13.34
C ASP A 65 -2.45 6.06 -13.02
N HIS A 66 -1.75 7.16 -13.13
CA HIS A 66 -0.34 7.24 -12.75
C HIS A 66 -0.07 6.99 -11.24
N TRP A 67 -1.12 7.02 -10.39
CA TRP A 67 -1.01 6.68 -8.97
C TRP A 67 -1.15 5.18 -8.69
N PHE A 68 -1.60 4.41 -9.69
CA PHE A 68 -1.90 3.00 -9.54
C PHE A 68 -0.74 2.11 -10.00
N GLU A 69 -0.65 0.93 -9.40
CA GLU A 69 0.29 -0.11 -9.77
C GLU A 69 -0.45 -1.24 -10.49
N THR A 70 0.05 -1.65 -11.65
CA THR A 70 -0.54 -2.74 -12.45
C THR A 70 0.03 -4.11 -12.09
N GLN A 71 1.13 -4.13 -11.33
CA GLN A 71 1.83 -5.33 -10.89
C GLN A 71 2.49 -5.10 -9.53
N MET A 72 2.52 -6.15 -8.70
CA MET A 72 3.22 -6.15 -7.43
C MET A 72 3.90 -7.52 -7.20
N PRO A 73 5.25 -7.59 -6.96
CA PRO A 73 6.17 -6.45 -7.11
C PRO A 73 6.36 -6.03 -8.56
N ASN A 74 6.79 -4.80 -8.76
CA ASN A 74 7.27 -4.27 -10.05
C ASN A 74 8.74 -3.83 -9.92
N ALA A 75 9.33 -3.31 -11.00
CA ALA A 75 10.76 -2.94 -11.02
C ALA A 75 11.14 -1.91 -9.94
N VAL A 76 10.22 -1.02 -9.55
CA VAL A 76 10.48 -0.01 -8.51
C VAL A 76 10.35 -0.56 -7.11
N THR A 77 9.41 -1.48 -6.89
CA THR A 77 9.13 -2.06 -5.57
C THR A 77 9.96 -3.32 -5.30
N ALA A 78 10.50 -4.00 -6.32
CA ALA A 78 11.33 -5.20 -6.18
C ALA A 78 12.46 -5.05 -5.13
N PRO A 79 13.22 -3.94 -5.06
CA PRO A 79 14.25 -3.77 -4.04
C PRO A 79 13.74 -3.87 -2.59
N LEU A 80 12.49 -3.44 -2.33
CA LEU A 80 11.88 -3.59 -1.00
C LEU A 80 11.63 -5.07 -0.67
N PHE A 81 11.16 -5.86 -1.64
CA PHE A 81 10.95 -7.30 -1.47
C PHE A 81 12.28 -8.05 -1.31
N ASP A 82 13.31 -7.64 -2.05
CA ASP A 82 14.65 -8.23 -1.93
C ASP A 82 15.23 -7.96 -0.53
N LEU A 83 15.13 -6.74 -0.04
CA LEU A 83 15.54 -6.39 1.32
C LEU A 83 14.75 -7.16 2.38
N ALA A 84 13.43 -7.27 2.22
CA ALA A 84 12.59 -8.04 3.16
C ALA A 84 13.03 -9.50 3.22
N ARG A 85 13.38 -10.11 2.08
CA ARG A 85 13.91 -11.48 1.97
C ARG A 85 15.29 -11.60 2.64
N GLU A 86 16.19 -10.65 2.37
CA GLU A 86 17.52 -10.61 2.97
C GLU A 86 17.46 -10.55 4.49
N LEU A 87 16.59 -9.70 5.03
CA LEU A 87 16.40 -9.51 6.47
C LEU A 87 15.54 -10.60 7.12
N GLY A 88 14.92 -11.48 6.34
CA GLY A 88 13.97 -12.49 6.84
C GLY A 88 12.75 -11.86 7.53
N MET A 89 12.30 -10.71 7.05
CA MET A 89 11.23 -9.91 7.66
C MET A 89 9.95 -9.98 6.83
N ALA A 90 8.84 -10.32 7.46
CA ALA A 90 7.52 -10.19 6.85
C ALA A 90 7.10 -8.71 6.78
N MET A 91 6.28 -8.36 5.81
CA MET A 91 5.72 -7.01 5.70
C MET A 91 4.27 -7.02 5.21
N THR A 92 3.57 -5.94 5.52
CA THR A 92 2.29 -5.60 4.91
C THR A 92 2.26 -4.12 4.57
N PHE A 93 1.72 -3.79 3.40
CA PHE A 93 1.53 -2.41 2.97
C PHE A 93 0.38 -2.26 1.98
N GLY A 94 -0.20 -1.06 1.94
CA GLY A 94 -1.26 -0.69 1.02
C GLY A 94 -0.75 0.02 -0.22
N TYR A 95 -1.43 -0.17 -1.34
CA TYR A 95 -1.19 0.52 -2.61
C TYR A 95 -2.47 0.63 -3.45
N ALA A 96 -2.49 1.54 -4.41
CA ALA A 96 -3.55 1.64 -5.39
C ALA A 96 -3.29 0.62 -6.51
N GLU A 97 -4.20 -0.33 -6.71
CA GLU A 97 -4.10 -1.41 -7.69
C GLU A 97 -4.96 -1.11 -8.91
N HIS A 98 -4.37 -1.18 -10.10
CA HIS A 98 -5.09 -1.20 -11.38
C HIS A 98 -5.01 -2.60 -11.97
N THR A 99 -6.15 -3.24 -12.15
CA THR A 99 -6.23 -4.62 -12.65
C THR A 99 -6.32 -4.66 -14.18
N PRO A 100 -5.97 -5.78 -14.82
CA PRO A 100 -6.03 -5.91 -16.28
C PRO A 100 -7.44 -5.74 -16.88
N ASP A 101 -8.49 -5.95 -16.09
CA ASP A 101 -9.89 -5.72 -16.49
C ASP A 101 -10.36 -4.27 -16.25
N GLY A 102 -9.42 -3.37 -15.94
CA GLY A 102 -9.68 -1.92 -15.82
C GLY A 102 -10.27 -1.47 -14.49
N ARG A 103 -10.28 -2.32 -13.47
CA ARG A 103 -10.76 -1.94 -12.13
C ARG A 103 -9.65 -1.33 -11.28
N HIS A 104 -10.06 -0.48 -10.36
CA HIS A 104 -9.18 0.23 -9.44
C HIS A 104 -9.50 -0.14 -7.99
N TYR A 105 -8.52 -0.65 -7.24
CA TYR A 105 -8.72 -1.07 -5.86
C TYR A 105 -7.74 -0.41 -4.90
N ASN A 106 -8.23 -0.10 -3.71
CA ASN A 106 -7.40 0.18 -2.56
C ASN A 106 -6.99 -1.17 -1.95
N THR A 107 -5.76 -1.60 -2.23
CA THR A 107 -5.29 -2.95 -1.98
C THR A 107 -4.23 -2.98 -0.90
N SER A 108 -4.26 -3.98 -0.06
CA SER A 108 -3.19 -4.31 0.90
C SER A 108 -2.68 -5.72 0.63
N ILE A 109 -1.37 -5.90 0.70
CA ILE A 109 -0.72 -7.21 0.62
C ILE A 109 -0.01 -7.55 1.92
N MET A 110 0.17 -8.84 2.14
CA MET A 110 0.96 -9.39 3.23
C MET A 110 1.97 -10.39 2.67
N THR A 111 3.22 -10.30 3.13
CA THR A 111 4.27 -11.27 2.75
C THR A 111 4.65 -12.14 3.93
N ASN A 112 5.25 -13.30 3.62
CA ASN A 112 6.01 -14.07 4.58
C ASN A 112 7.47 -13.56 4.70
N ARG A 113 8.30 -14.24 5.51
CA ARG A 113 9.73 -13.89 5.71
C ARG A 113 10.61 -14.13 4.48
N ARG A 114 10.12 -14.85 3.46
CA ARG A 114 10.77 -15.01 2.16
C ARG A 114 10.35 -13.96 1.15
N ALA A 115 9.59 -12.95 1.61
CA ALA A 115 9.00 -11.91 0.78
C ALA A 115 8.03 -12.44 -0.31
N GLU A 116 7.48 -13.64 -0.14
CA GLU A 116 6.41 -14.16 -0.98
C GLU A 116 5.09 -13.55 -0.54
N ILE A 117 4.29 -13.05 -1.48
CA ILE A 117 2.94 -12.52 -1.17
C ILE A 117 2.05 -13.69 -0.82
N ILE A 118 1.62 -13.77 0.43
CA ILE A 118 0.75 -14.83 0.98
C ILE A 118 -0.68 -14.37 1.16
N GLY A 119 -0.94 -13.07 1.09
CA GLY A 119 -2.27 -12.50 1.25
C GLY A 119 -2.45 -11.21 0.47
N LYS A 120 -3.66 -11.03 -0.07
CA LYS A 120 -4.11 -9.81 -0.73
C LYS A 120 -5.53 -9.50 -0.26
N TYR A 121 -5.74 -8.27 0.17
CA TYR A 121 -7.05 -7.72 0.53
C TYR A 121 -7.33 -6.49 -0.29
N ARG A 122 -8.52 -6.39 -0.85
CA ARG A 122 -9.06 -5.20 -1.50
C ARG A 122 -10.10 -4.59 -0.59
N LYS A 123 -9.97 -3.31 -0.27
CA LYS A 123 -10.82 -2.60 0.68
C LYS A 123 -12.28 -2.63 0.25
N VAL A 124 -13.13 -3.29 1.04
CA VAL A 124 -14.56 -3.49 0.73
C VAL A 124 -15.36 -2.24 1.08
N HIS A 125 -15.13 -1.67 2.25
CA HIS A 125 -15.87 -0.50 2.75
C HIS A 125 -15.09 0.78 2.47
N LEU A 126 -15.41 1.40 1.34
CA LEU A 126 -14.81 2.67 0.94
C LEU A 126 -15.46 3.84 1.66
N PRO A 127 -14.73 4.68 2.37
CA PRO A 127 -15.26 5.93 2.93
C PRO A 127 -15.39 7.01 1.87
N GLY A 128 -15.84 8.19 2.29
CA GLY A 128 -15.89 9.37 1.44
C GLY A 128 -17.07 9.39 0.46
N HIS A 129 -16.88 10.08 -0.66
CA HIS A 129 -17.94 10.40 -1.62
C HIS A 129 -17.43 10.25 -3.07
N VAL A 130 -18.35 10.34 -4.02
CA VAL A 130 -18.09 10.24 -5.47
C VAL A 130 -18.04 11.62 -6.11
N GLU A 131 -19.00 12.48 -5.72
CA GLU A 131 -19.21 13.79 -6.33
C GLU A 131 -18.15 14.79 -5.87
N HIS A 132 -17.78 15.66 -6.80
CA HIS A 132 -16.94 16.81 -6.51
C HIS A 132 -17.71 17.87 -5.71
N ASP A 133 -17.07 18.36 -4.65
CA ASP A 133 -17.59 19.49 -3.86
C ASP A 133 -16.54 20.64 -3.94
N PRO A 134 -16.74 21.61 -4.85
CA PRO A 134 -15.77 22.66 -5.10
C PRO A 134 -15.59 23.63 -3.92
N ASP A 135 -16.56 23.68 -3.00
CA ASP A 135 -16.52 24.54 -1.82
C ASP A 135 -15.66 23.95 -0.69
N ARG A 136 -15.27 22.68 -0.80
CA ARG A 136 -14.40 22.03 0.17
C ARG A 136 -12.93 22.22 -0.19
N SER A 137 -12.17 22.76 0.74
CA SER A 137 -10.71 22.83 0.64
C SER A 137 -10.02 21.46 0.68
N PHE A 138 -10.73 20.44 1.18
CA PHE A 138 -10.28 19.06 1.28
C PHE A 138 -11.42 18.10 0.96
N GLN A 139 -11.17 17.14 0.07
CA GLN A 139 -12.12 16.12 -0.32
C GLN A 139 -11.63 14.73 0.05
N HIS A 140 -12.54 13.77 0.05
CA HIS A 140 -12.26 12.37 0.31
C HIS A 140 -12.99 11.52 -0.76
N LEU A 141 -12.36 11.43 -1.93
CA LEU A 141 -12.96 10.86 -3.15
C LEU A 141 -12.61 9.37 -3.35
N GLU A 142 -12.47 8.60 -2.28
CA GLU A 142 -12.17 7.16 -2.41
C GLU A 142 -13.23 6.42 -3.24
N LYS A 143 -14.51 6.70 -3.02
CA LYS A 143 -15.60 6.09 -3.80
C LYS A 143 -15.63 6.50 -5.27
N ARG A 144 -14.93 7.59 -5.63
CA ARG A 144 -14.79 7.99 -7.02
C ARG A 144 -13.69 7.21 -7.73
N TYR A 145 -12.60 6.93 -7.04
CA TYR A 145 -11.40 6.37 -7.65
C TYR A 145 -11.23 4.86 -7.44
N PHE A 146 -11.87 4.28 -6.43
CA PHE A 146 -11.76 2.85 -6.14
C PHE A 146 -13.10 2.14 -6.26
N ASP A 147 -13.02 0.91 -6.76
CA ASP A 147 -14.12 -0.05 -6.73
C ASP A 147 -14.15 -0.77 -5.37
N PRO A 148 -15.33 -1.17 -4.87
CA PRO A 148 -15.41 -2.02 -3.67
C PRO A 148 -14.65 -3.33 -3.88
N GLY A 149 -13.90 -3.73 -2.87
CA GLY A 149 -13.11 -4.96 -2.90
C GLY A 149 -13.95 -6.21 -3.10
N ASP A 150 -13.42 -7.15 -3.86
CA ASP A 150 -14.10 -8.36 -4.33
C ASP A 150 -13.48 -9.67 -3.81
N LEU A 151 -12.41 -9.59 -3.01
CA LEU A 151 -11.69 -10.76 -2.48
C LEU A 151 -12.24 -11.26 -1.14
N GLY A 152 -13.22 -10.56 -0.54
CA GLY A 152 -13.78 -10.88 0.76
C GLY A 152 -12.81 -10.63 1.93
N PHE A 153 -13.13 -11.25 3.08
CA PHE A 153 -12.36 -11.13 4.32
C PHE A 153 -11.68 -12.47 4.61
N ASN A 154 -10.39 -12.54 4.32
CA ASN A 154 -9.61 -13.76 4.47
C ASN A 154 -8.59 -13.63 5.60
N ALA A 155 -8.22 -14.77 6.18
CA ALA A 155 -7.09 -14.88 7.09
C ALA A 155 -6.01 -15.74 6.42
N TRP A 156 -4.76 -15.34 6.59
CA TRP A 156 -3.62 -16.03 6.00
C TRP A 156 -2.68 -16.53 7.09
N ARG A 157 -2.13 -17.73 6.88
CA ARG A 157 -1.10 -18.27 7.77
C ARG A 157 0.27 -17.83 7.29
N ASN A 158 1.03 -17.26 8.20
CA ASN A 158 2.44 -16.96 7.98
C ASN A 158 3.28 -18.05 8.65
N ASP A 159 3.80 -18.99 7.86
CA ASP A 159 4.60 -20.14 8.30
C ASP A 159 6.12 -19.85 8.34
N GLY A 160 6.49 -18.57 8.30
CA GLY A 160 7.86 -18.10 8.38
C GLY A 160 8.38 -17.82 9.77
#